data_38df559f7563bbc055ff36b03780bcce
#
_entry.id   38df559f7563bbc055ff36b03780bcce
#
_cell.length_a   1.000
_cell.length_b   1.000
_cell.length_c   1.000
_cell.angle_alpha   90.00
_cell.angle_beta   90.00
_cell.angle_gamma   90.00
#
_symmetry.space_group_name_H-M   'P 1'
#
loop_
_entity.id
_entity.type
_entity.pdbx_description
1 polymer ?
#
loop_
_entity_poly.entity_id
_entity_poly.type
_entity_poly.pdbx_seq_one_letter_code
_entity_poly.pdbx_strand_id
1 'polypeptide(L)'
;DWVPAHFPRDSYGLAAFDGTCLYEHQDPRQGCHPHWGTLIYNYGRPQVSNYLIANALFWVEKYHADGIRMDAVASMLYLDYGRQDGEWIPNMYGGNENLEAIELIKHLNSILKKRDPGVLSIAEESTAFPLITGSLEEGGLGFDLKWNMGFMNDYLDYIKYDPYFRSHHHGELTFSMIYAYSEKFMLVFSHDEVVHGKGTLLGKMPGDRAQKLANLRLTYGYMMTHP
;
A
#
# COMPACT_ATOMS: atom_id res chain seq x y z
N ASP A 1 -1.38 -8.73 6.31
CA ASP A 1 -0.66 -8.10 5.19
C ASP A 1 -0.23 -9.16 4.19
N TRP A 2 -0.38 -8.87 2.92
CA TRP A 2 0.07 -9.67 1.79
C TRP A 2 0.99 -8.83 0.91
N VAL A 3 2.19 -9.34 0.60
CA VAL A 3 3.27 -8.56 -0.04
C VAL A 3 3.58 -9.11 -1.44
N PRO A 4 2.79 -8.77 -2.47
CA PRO A 4 3.08 -9.16 -3.85
C PRO A 4 4.00 -8.18 -4.58
N ALA A 5 4.30 -7.02 -3.98
CA ALA A 5 5.09 -5.98 -4.62
C ALA A 5 6.56 -6.38 -4.79
N HIS A 6 7.11 -7.14 -3.85
CA HIS A 6 8.52 -7.49 -3.86
C HIS A 6 8.82 -8.70 -2.98
N PHE A 7 10.03 -9.25 -3.11
CA PHE A 7 10.53 -10.34 -2.28
C PHE A 7 12.04 -10.19 -2.01
N PRO A 8 12.57 -10.80 -0.93
CA PRO A 8 13.98 -10.65 -0.56
C PRO A 8 14.93 -11.38 -1.52
N ARG A 9 16.20 -10.95 -1.51
CA ARG A 9 17.29 -11.57 -2.32
C ARG A 9 18.01 -12.70 -1.60
N ASP A 10 17.36 -13.34 -0.64
CA ASP A 10 17.96 -14.39 0.15
C ASP A 10 18.31 -15.60 -0.71
N SER A 11 19.53 -16.14 -0.54
CA SER A 11 20.03 -17.27 -1.33
C SER A 11 19.26 -18.58 -1.12
N TYR A 12 18.44 -18.64 -0.07
CA TYR A 12 17.56 -19.76 0.27
C TYR A 12 16.09 -19.48 -0.05
N GLY A 13 15.79 -18.31 -0.65
CA GLY A 13 14.46 -17.88 -1.02
C GLY A 13 14.13 -18.09 -2.49
N LEU A 14 13.32 -17.19 -3.04
CA LEU A 14 12.84 -17.27 -4.43
C LEU A 14 13.80 -16.66 -5.44
N ALA A 15 14.77 -15.84 -5.00
CA ALA A 15 15.72 -15.16 -5.87
C ALA A 15 16.60 -16.19 -6.61
N ALA A 16 16.63 -16.10 -7.95
CA ALA A 16 17.35 -17.05 -8.80
C ALA A 16 17.09 -18.52 -8.42
N PHE A 17 15.84 -18.87 -8.14
CA PHE A 17 15.42 -20.12 -7.49
C PHE A 17 16.00 -21.39 -8.16
N ASP A 18 16.04 -21.43 -9.49
CA ASP A 18 16.58 -22.53 -10.27
C ASP A 18 17.92 -22.16 -10.97
N GLY A 19 18.57 -21.10 -10.52
CA GLY A 19 19.77 -20.52 -11.14
C GLY A 19 19.44 -19.52 -12.26
N THR A 20 18.17 -19.27 -12.51
CA THR A 20 17.67 -18.25 -13.46
C THR A 20 16.70 -17.29 -12.78
N CYS A 21 16.30 -16.21 -13.47
CA CYS A 21 15.28 -15.27 -13.00
C CYS A 21 13.89 -15.88 -13.21
N LEU A 22 13.49 -16.82 -12.34
CA LEU A 22 12.22 -17.54 -12.46
C LEU A 22 11.03 -16.65 -12.06
N TYR A 23 11.14 -15.95 -10.93
CA TYR A 23 10.07 -15.11 -10.35
C TYR A 23 10.22 -13.63 -10.70
N GLU A 24 11.45 -13.16 -10.87
CA GLU A 24 11.81 -11.77 -11.15
C GLU A 24 12.07 -11.51 -12.64
N HIS A 25 12.14 -10.22 -13.01
CA HIS A 25 12.71 -9.83 -14.30
C HIS A 25 14.24 -9.90 -14.27
N GLN A 26 14.85 -10.29 -15.39
CA GLN A 26 16.31 -10.34 -15.53
C GLN A 26 16.93 -8.93 -15.57
N ASP A 27 16.24 -7.98 -16.21
CA ASP A 27 16.71 -6.58 -16.25
C ASP A 27 16.45 -5.91 -14.90
N PRO A 28 17.47 -5.40 -14.21
CA PRO A 28 17.32 -4.79 -12.90
C PRO A 28 16.45 -3.52 -12.91
N ARG A 29 16.30 -2.87 -14.08
CA ARG A 29 15.40 -1.72 -14.23
C ARG A 29 13.91 -2.09 -14.10
N GLN A 30 13.60 -3.38 -14.19
CA GLN A 30 12.26 -3.93 -13.98
C GLN A 30 12.22 -4.90 -12.79
N GLY A 31 13.31 -5.59 -12.51
CA GLY A 31 13.36 -6.69 -11.55
C GLY A 31 13.86 -6.34 -10.15
N CYS A 32 14.20 -5.07 -9.87
CA CYS A 32 14.80 -4.69 -8.60
C CYS A 32 14.28 -3.35 -8.08
N HIS A 33 13.94 -3.29 -6.78
CA HIS A 33 13.69 -2.03 -6.07
C HIS A 33 15.02 -1.45 -5.55
N PRO A 34 15.52 -0.33 -6.12
CA PRO A 34 16.84 0.20 -5.78
C PRO A 34 16.95 0.63 -4.32
N HIS A 35 15.88 1.21 -3.76
CA HIS A 35 15.87 1.74 -2.39
C HIS A 35 15.64 0.68 -1.32
N TRP A 36 14.95 -0.42 -1.65
CA TRP A 36 14.62 -1.49 -0.70
C TRP A 36 15.59 -2.67 -0.79
N GLY A 37 16.37 -2.76 -1.88
CA GLY A 37 17.29 -3.87 -2.12
C GLY A 37 16.58 -5.20 -2.36
N THR A 38 15.29 -5.18 -2.69
CA THR A 38 14.46 -6.36 -2.95
C THR A 38 14.24 -6.57 -4.44
N LEU A 39 13.69 -7.72 -4.82
CA LEU A 39 13.34 -8.06 -6.19
C LEU A 39 11.84 -7.82 -6.45
N ILE A 40 11.52 -7.52 -7.70
CA ILE A 40 10.16 -7.31 -8.19
C ILE A 40 9.72 -8.55 -8.97
N TYR A 41 8.51 -9.04 -8.67
CA TYR A 41 7.90 -10.14 -9.41
C TYR A 41 7.65 -9.76 -10.88
N ASN A 42 7.89 -10.71 -11.78
CA ASN A 42 7.52 -10.59 -13.19
C ASN A 42 6.01 -10.91 -13.35
N TYR A 43 5.17 -9.91 -13.15
CA TYR A 43 3.72 -10.03 -13.18
C TYR A 43 3.17 -10.48 -14.54
N GLY A 44 3.89 -10.20 -15.63
CA GLY A 44 3.52 -10.62 -16.97
C GLY A 44 3.75 -12.11 -17.26
N ARG A 45 4.47 -12.83 -16.36
CA ARG A 45 4.67 -14.26 -16.49
C ARG A 45 3.49 -15.02 -15.90
N PRO A 46 2.72 -15.82 -16.69
CA PRO A 46 1.50 -16.48 -16.19
C PRO A 46 1.73 -17.37 -14.96
N GLN A 47 2.88 -18.03 -14.87
CA GLN A 47 3.23 -18.88 -13.72
C GLN A 47 3.41 -18.06 -12.44
N VAL A 48 3.99 -16.86 -12.54
CA VAL A 48 4.18 -15.94 -11.41
C VAL A 48 2.84 -15.34 -10.98
N SER A 49 2.02 -14.90 -11.94
CA SER A 49 0.66 -14.43 -11.66
C SER A 49 -0.18 -15.50 -10.96
N ASN A 50 -0.16 -16.74 -11.47
CA ASN A 50 -0.87 -17.86 -10.85
C ASN A 50 -0.34 -18.18 -9.44
N TYR A 51 0.97 -18.12 -9.24
CA TYR A 51 1.59 -18.29 -7.91
C TYR A 51 1.08 -17.23 -6.92
N LEU A 52 1.08 -15.96 -7.29
CA LEU A 52 0.64 -14.86 -6.44
C LEU A 52 -0.87 -14.98 -6.12
N ILE A 53 -1.71 -15.24 -7.11
CA ILE A 53 -3.14 -15.44 -6.91
C ILE A 53 -3.40 -16.63 -6.00
N ALA A 54 -2.75 -17.76 -6.24
CA ALA A 54 -2.89 -18.95 -5.40
C ALA A 54 -2.43 -18.69 -3.96
N ASN A 55 -1.37 -17.90 -3.78
CA ASN A 55 -0.90 -17.50 -2.45
C ASN A 55 -1.91 -16.62 -1.71
N ALA A 56 -2.53 -15.64 -2.38
CA ALA A 56 -3.58 -14.84 -1.78
C ALA A 56 -4.78 -15.68 -1.35
N LEU A 57 -5.27 -16.56 -2.23
CA LEU A 57 -6.37 -17.47 -1.95
C LEU A 57 -6.04 -18.47 -0.82
N PHE A 58 -4.78 -18.90 -0.71
CA PHE A 58 -4.34 -19.78 0.37
C PHE A 58 -4.60 -19.18 1.76
N TRP A 59 -4.33 -17.90 1.95
CA TRP A 59 -4.59 -17.22 3.23
C TRP A 59 -6.08 -17.08 3.52
N VAL A 60 -6.88 -16.84 2.51
CA VAL A 60 -8.34 -16.75 2.63
C VAL A 60 -8.95 -18.13 2.89
N GLU A 61 -8.68 -19.11 2.03
CA GLU A 61 -9.38 -20.39 2.04
C GLU A 61 -8.85 -21.37 3.11
N LYS A 62 -7.55 -21.30 3.46
CA LYS A 62 -6.94 -22.24 4.42
C LYS A 62 -6.79 -21.65 5.81
N TYR A 63 -6.55 -20.36 5.92
CA TYR A 63 -6.39 -19.67 7.20
C TYR A 63 -7.59 -18.81 7.57
N HIS A 64 -8.61 -18.76 6.70
CA HIS A 64 -9.86 -18.05 6.94
C HIS A 64 -9.66 -16.57 7.26
N ALA A 65 -8.73 -15.92 6.54
CA ALA A 65 -8.55 -14.47 6.65
C ALA A 65 -9.78 -13.75 6.08
N ASP A 66 -10.35 -12.82 6.85
CA ASP A 66 -11.52 -12.04 6.45
C ASP A 66 -11.17 -10.86 5.53
N GLY A 67 -9.90 -10.60 5.31
CA GLY A 67 -9.42 -9.58 4.40
C GLY A 67 -7.92 -9.69 4.13
N ILE A 68 -7.50 -9.10 3.02
CA ILE A 68 -6.10 -9.00 2.59
C ILE A 68 -5.78 -7.53 2.36
N ARG A 69 -4.79 -7.01 3.10
CA ARG A 69 -4.17 -5.73 2.79
C ARG A 69 -2.97 -5.97 1.88
N MET A 70 -3.05 -5.45 0.66
CA MET A 70 -1.97 -5.51 -0.32
C MET A 70 -0.97 -4.38 -0.05
N ASP A 71 0.26 -4.78 0.25
CA ASP A 71 1.38 -3.90 0.56
C ASP A 71 1.91 -3.19 -0.68
N ALA A 72 2.33 -1.92 -0.51
CA ALA A 72 3.10 -1.14 -1.48
C ALA A 72 2.53 -1.13 -2.90
N VAL A 73 1.22 -1.02 -3.07
CA VAL A 73 0.53 -1.08 -4.38
C VAL A 73 1.08 -0.03 -5.34
N ALA A 74 1.41 1.18 -4.87
CA ALA A 74 2.01 2.22 -5.71
C ALA A 74 3.27 1.73 -6.44
N SER A 75 4.11 0.95 -5.77
CA SER A 75 5.33 0.38 -6.36
C SER A 75 5.06 -0.69 -7.42
N MET A 76 3.88 -1.27 -7.40
CA MET A 76 3.42 -2.21 -8.43
C MET A 76 2.86 -1.49 -9.65
N LEU A 77 2.13 -0.37 -9.43
CA LEU A 77 1.43 0.36 -10.48
C LEU A 77 2.35 1.16 -11.39
N TYR A 78 3.51 1.60 -10.89
CA TYR A 78 4.40 2.50 -11.61
C TYR A 78 5.79 1.89 -11.84
N LEU A 79 6.18 1.81 -13.13
CA LEU A 79 7.49 1.29 -13.56
C LEU A 79 8.66 2.19 -13.14
N ASP A 80 8.40 3.48 -12.95
CA ASP A 80 9.37 4.48 -12.51
C ASP A 80 9.37 4.72 -10.99
N TYR A 81 8.62 3.92 -10.22
CA TYR A 81 8.53 4.08 -8.77
C TYR A 81 9.93 4.07 -8.10
N GLY A 82 10.29 5.19 -7.46
CA GLY A 82 11.58 5.35 -6.79
C GLY A 82 12.81 5.36 -7.73
N ARG A 83 12.63 5.67 -9.01
CA ARG A 83 13.68 5.66 -10.04
C ARG A 83 13.85 7.02 -10.67
N GLN A 84 15.05 7.27 -11.20
CA GLN A 84 15.36 8.44 -12.00
C GLN A 84 15.14 8.15 -13.48
N ASP A 85 15.18 9.22 -14.29
CA ASP A 85 15.12 9.10 -15.74
C ASP A 85 16.23 8.17 -16.25
N GLY A 86 15.86 7.22 -17.12
CA GLY A 86 16.76 6.22 -17.67
C GLY A 86 17.00 4.97 -16.80
N GLU A 87 16.49 4.95 -15.56
CA GLU A 87 16.61 3.82 -14.63
C GLU A 87 15.40 2.86 -14.69
N TRP A 88 14.47 3.09 -15.57
CA TRP A 88 13.27 2.26 -15.77
C TRP A 88 12.98 2.05 -17.26
N ILE A 89 12.12 1.09 -17.56
CA ILE A 89 11.72 0.74 -18.93
C ILE A 89 10.24 1.07 -19.09
N PRO A 90 9.87 1.95 -20.03
CA PRO A 90 8.47 2.26 -20.32
C PRO A 90 7.67 1.03 -20.76
N ASN A 91 6.37 1.07 -20.54
CA ASN A 91 5.46 0.06 -21.07
C ASN A 91 5.36 0.15 -22.61
N MET A 92 4.65 -0.79 -23.22
CA MET A 92 4.55 -0.90 -24.69
C MET A 92 3.93 0.34 -25.37
N TYR A 93 3.31 1.25 -24.62
CA TYR A 93 2.74 2.51 -25.11
C TYR A 93 3.62 3.72 -24.77
N GLY A 94 4.78 3.51 -24.13
CA GLY A 94 5.71 4.57 -23.75
C GLY A 94 5.39 5.23 -22.40
N GLY A 95 4.39 4.75 -21.66
CA GLY A 95 3.99 5.25 -20.34
C GLY A 95 4.73 4.55 -19.20
N ASN A 96 4.51 5.06 -17.99
CA ASN A 96 5.10 4.54 -16.75
C ASN A 96 4.19 3.57 -15.97
N GLU A 97 2.97 3.34 -16.42
CA GLU A 97 2.07 2.38 -15.79
C GLU A 97 2.55 0.93 -16.05
N ASN A 98 2.57 0.13 -15.01
CA ASN A 98 2.86 -1.30 -15.10
C ASN A 98 1.58 -2.07 -15.45
N LEU A 99 1.35 -2.27 -16.74
CA LEU A 99 0.13 -2.86 -17.25
C LEU A 99 -0.08 -4.29 -16.76
N GLU A 100 1.00 -5.06 -16.60
CA GLU A 100 0.96 -6.44 -16.13
C GLU A 100 0.57 -6.53 -14.66
N ALA A 101 1.04 -5.61 -13.83
CA ALA A 101 0.66 -5.53 -12.42
C ALA A 101 -0.80 -5.08 -12.26
N ILE A 102 -1.24 -4.10 -13.06
CA ILE A 102 -2.63 -3.63 -13.10
C ILE A 102 -3.57 -4.79 -13.43
N GLU A 103 -3.24 -5.58 -14.45
CA GLU A 103 -4.04 -6.72 -14.85
C GLU A 103 -4.08 -7.81 -13.77
N LEU A 104 -2.93 -8.12 -13.13
CA LEU A 104 -2.87 -9.05 -12.00
C LEU A 104 -3.80 -8.61 -10.85
N ILE A 105 -3.75 -7.33 -10.48
CA ILE A 105 -4.58 -6.78 -9.39
C ILE A 105 -6.06 -6.89 -9.73
N LYS A 106 -6.47 -6.48 -10.93
CA LYS A 106 -7.85 -6.59 -11.40
C LYS A 106 -8.32 -8.05 -11.38
N HIS A 107 -7.50 -8.95 -11.89
CA HIS A 107 -7.82 -10.38 -11.94
C HIS A 107 -7.96 -10.97 -10.53
N LEU A 108 -7.02 -10.69 -9.61
CA LEU A 108 -7.12 -11.13 -8.22
C LEU A 108 -8.39 -10.64 -7.55
N ASN A 109 -8.70 -9.34 -7.64
CA ASN A 109 -9.89 -8.76 -7.03
C ASN A 109 -11.18 -9.35 -7.63
N SER A 110 -11.19 -9.63 -8.93
CA SER A 110 -12.30 -10.35 -9.58
C SER A 110 -12.50 -11.75 -9.01
N ILE A 111 -11.40 -12.50 -8.83
CA ILE A 111 -11.44 -13.87 -8.28
C ILE A 111 -11.91 -13.84 -6.82
N LEU A 112 -11.37 -12.97 -5.98
CA LEU A 112 -11.76 -12.82 -4.58
C LEU A 112 -13.26 -12.53 -4.46
N LYS A 113 -13.77 -11.56 -5.20
CA LYS A 113 -15.21 -11.21 -5.18
C LYS A 113 -16.12 -12.35 -5.65
N LYS A 114 -15.64 -13.15 -6.59
CA LYS A 114 -16.42 -14.29 -7.12
C LYS A 114 -16.41 -15.50 -6.19
N ARG A 115 -15.28 -15.82 -5.59
CA ARG A 115 -15.10 -17.02 -4.76
C ARG A 115 -15.47 -16.80 -3.30
N ASP A 116 -15.06 -15.67 -2.76
CA ASP A 116 -15.15 -15.33 -1.34
C ASP A 116 -15.72 -13.90 -1.16
N PRO A 117 -17.00 -13.67 -1.51
CA PRO A 117 -17.58 -12.32 -1.62
C PRO A 117 -17.62 -11.53 -0.29
N GLY A 118 -17.37 -12.20 0.84
CA GLY A 118 -17.27 -11.56 2.17
C GLY A 118 -15.87 -11.09 2.54
N VAL A 119 -14.86 -11.46 1.74
CA VAL A 119 -13.46 -11.10 2.02
C VAL A 119 -13.15 -9.72 1.47
N LEU A 120 -12.52 -8.88 2.30
CA LEU A 120 -12.12 -7.53 1.92
C LEU A 120 -10.76 -7.50 1.25
N SER A 121 -10.64 -6.78 0.14
CA SER A 121 -9.37 -6.42 -0.47
C SER A 121 -9.05 -4.95 -0.18
N ILE A 122 -7.87 -4.69 0.38
CA ILE A 122 -7.48 -3.36 0.88
C ILE A 122 -6.15 -2.98 0.25
N ALA A 123 -6.08 -1.81 -0.38
CA ALA A 123 -4.85 -1.31 -0.98
C ALA A 123 -4.09 -0.38 -0.02
N GLU A 124 -2.79 -0.64 0.19
CA GLU A 124 -1.88 0.41 0.61
C GLU A 124 -1.36 1.11 -0.64
N GLU A 125 -1.94 2.26 -0.93
CA GLU A 125 -1.61 3.05 -2.11
C GLU A 125 -1.64 4.54 -1.76
N SER A 126 -0.53 5.23 -1.97
CA SER A 126 -0.32 6.61 -1.50
C SER A 126 -0.33 7.64 -2.62
N THR A 127 -0.52 7.22 -3.88
CA THR A 127 -0.51 8.13 -5.04
C THR A 127 -1.92 8.57 -5.42
N ALA A 128 -1.99 9.41 -6.46
CA ALA A 128 -3.24 9.83 -7.08
C ALA A 128 -3.69 8.89 -8.22
N PHE A 129 -3.26 7.61 -8.23
CA PHE A 129 -3.75 6.65 -9.22
C PHE A 129 -5.27 6.55 -9.13
N PRO A 130 -6.00 6.70 -10.26
CA PRO A 130 -7.45 6.81 -10.21
C PRO A 130 -8.13 5.45 -9.99
N LEU A 131 -9.33 5.51 -9.39
CA LEU A 131 -10.26 4.37 -9.28
C LEU A 131 -9.64 3.11 -8.64
N ILE A 132 -8.80 3.28 -7.62
CA ILE A 132 -8.28 2.15 -6.84
C ILE A 132 -9.44 1.32 -6.29
N THR A 133 -10.46 1.99 -5.72
CA THR A 133 -11.66 1.35 -5.20
C THR A 133 -12.85 1.41 -6.15
N GLY A 134 -12.63 1.85 -7.39
CA GLY A 134 -13.62 1.82 -8.46
C GLY A 134 -13.91 0.38 -8.90
N SER A 135 -15.11 0.17 -9.44
CA SER A 135 -15.48 -1.15 -9.97
C SER A 135 -14.67 -1.53 -11.20
N LEU A 136 -14.54 -2.84 -11.44
CA LEU A 136 -13.84 -3.34 -12.64
C LEU A 136 -14.54 -2.92 -13.94
N GLU A 137 -15.87 -2.80 -13.90
CA GLU A 137 -16.72 -2.37 -15.03
C GLU A 137 -16.46 -0.91 -15.41
N GLU A 138 -16.12 -0.08 -14.42
CA GLU A 138 -15.75 1.33 -14.63
C GLU A 138 -14.27 1.52 -14.97
N GLY A 139 -13.52 0.42 -15.07
CA GLY A 139 -12.08 0.42 -15.35
C GLY A 139 -11.20 0.53 -14.11
N GLY A 140 -11.79 0.55 -12.91
CA GLY A 140 -11.08 0.57 -11.62
C GLY A 140 -10.33 -0.71 -11.31
N LEU A 141 -9.57 -0.70 -10.21
CA LEU A 141 -8.78 -1.87 -9.77
C LEU A 141 -9.60 -2.86 -8.94
N GLY A 142 -10.78 -2.46 -8.47
CA GLY A 142 -11.72 -3.33 -7.77
C GLY A 142 -11.39 -3.61 -6.30
N PHE A 143 -10.52 -2.85 -5.66
CA PHE A 143 -10.35 -2.93 -4.21
C PHE A 143 -11.61 -2.49 -3.46
N ASP A 144 -11.85 -3.07 -2.31
CA ASP A 144 -12.95 -2.67 -1.44
C ASP A 144 -12.63 -1.39 -0.67
N LEU A 145 -11.37 -1.25 -0.23
CA LEU A 145 -10.89 -0.11 0.54
C LEU A 145 -9.47 0.31 0.11
N LYS A 146 -9.14 1.57 0.35
CA LYS A 146 -7.79 2.14 0.20
C LYS A 146 -7.36 2.78 1.51
N TRP A 147 -6.13 2.52 1.97
CA TRP A 147 -5.58 3.23 3.12
C TRP A 147 -5.45 4.72 2.83
N ASN A 148 -5.93 5.56 3.75
CA ASN A 148 -5.77 7.00 3.68
C ASN A 148 -4.39 7.40 4.23
N MET A 149 -3.36 7.25 3.42
CA MET A 149 -1.98 7.59 3.78
C MET A 149 -1.79 9.10 3.95
N GLY A 150 -2.53 9.91 3.19
CA GLY A 150 -2.52 11.38 3.32
C GLY A 150 -2.99 11.81 4.70
N PHE A 151 -4.16 11.32 5.14
CA PHE A 151 -4.65 11.56 6.50
C PHE A 151 -3.62 11.18 7.56
N MET A 152 -3.01 10.00 7.42
CA MET A 152 -2.03 9.52 8.40
C MET A 152 -0.82 10.45 8.47
N ASN A 153 -0.23 10.82 7.35
CA ASN A 153 0.97 11.66 7.31
C ASN A 153 0.68 13.05 7.88
N ASP A 154 -0.37 13.71 7.41
CA ASP A 154 -0.78 15.03 7.87
C ASP A 154 -1.08 15.02 9.38
N TYR A 155 -1.84 14.03 9.84
CA TYR A 155 -2.18 13.93 11.25
C TYR A 155 -0.98 13.63 12.14
N LEU A 156 -0.08 12.74 11.72
CA LEU A 156 1.15 12.43 12.46
C LEU A 156 2.08 13.65 12.56
N ASP A 157 2.12 14.49 11.54
CA ASP A 157 2.87 15.74 11.61
C ASP A 157 2.19 16.73 12.55
N TYR A 158 0.87 16.89 12.47
CA TYR A 158 0.11 17.76 13.36
C TYR A 158 0.31 17.42 14.85
N ILE A 159 0.26 16.16 15.24
CA ILE A 159 0.35 15.79 16.67
C ILE A 159 1.74 15.98 17.28
N LYS A 160 2.79 16.10 16.48
CA LYS A 160 4.16 16.38 16.93
C LYS A 160 4.33 17.82 17.42
N TYR A 161 3.52 18.75 16.92
CA TYR A 161 3.61 20.15 17.33
C TYR A 161 3.19 20.34 18.79
N ASP A 162 3.88 21.26 19.46
CA ASP A 162 3.41 21.77 20.74
C ASP A 162 1.99 22.35 20.56
N PRO A 163 1.05 22.06 21.48
CA PRO A 163 -0.33 22.53 21.38
C PRO A 163 -0.48 24.04 21.15
N TYR A 164 0.46 24.83 21.64
CA TYR A 164 0.48 26.28 21.44
C TYR A 164 0.56 26.69 19.96
N PHE A 165 1.30 25.91 19.13
CA PHE A 165 1.51 26.23 17.73
C PHE A 165 0.47 25.57 16.79
N ARG A 166 -0.33 24.63 17.27
CA ARG A 166 -1.25 23.84 16.44
C ARG A 166 -2.31 24.66 15.71
N SER A 167 -2.67 25.84 16.22
CA SER A 167 -3.58 26.76 15.54
C SER A 167 -3.08 27.21 14.15
N HIS A 168 -1.77 27.19 13.93
CA HIS A 168 -1.15 27.54 12.65
C HIS A 168 -1.07 26.35 11.68
N HIS A 169 -1.39 25.15 12.14
CA HIS A 169 -1.30 23.89 11.40
C HIS A 169 -2.67 23.21 11.19
N HIS A 170 -3.75 23.98 11.33
CA HIS A 170 -5.10 23.44 11.21
C HIS A 170 -5.39 22.78 9.85
N GLY A 171 -4.72 23.24 8.80
CA GLY A 171 -4.81 22.65 7.46
C GLY A 171 -4.47 21.15 7.43
N GLU A 172 -3.52 20.71 8.26
CA GLU A 172 -3.12 19.29 8.37
C GLU A 172 -4.25 18.40 8.93
N LEU A 173 -5.20 18.97 9.67
CA LEU A 173 -6.41 18.24 10.11
C LEU A 173 -7.51 18.19 9.04
N THR A 174 -7.62 19.24 8.23
CA THR A 174 -8.80 19.43 7.37
C THR A 174 -8.54 19.08 5.91
N PHE A 175 -7.29 18.98 5.48
CA PHE A 175 -6.96 18.73 4.08
C PHE A 175 -7.55 17.41 3.56
N SER A 176 -7.52 16.36 4.38
CA SER A 176 -8.09 15.06 4.02
C SER A 176 -9.59 15.09 3.73
N MET A 177 -10.32 16.08 4.26
CA MET A 177 -11.75 16.27 3.99
C MET A 177 -12.02 16.62 2.50
N ILE A 178 -11.05 17.25 1.83
CA ILE A 178 -11.20 17.68 0.42
C ILE A 178 -11.35 16.47 -0.49
N TYR A 179 -10.68 15.37 -0.17
CA TYR A 179 -10.70 14.15 -0.99
C TYR A 179 -11.34 12.94 -0.30
N ALA A 180 -11.95 13.12 0.87
CA ALA A 180 -12.47 12.02 1.71
C ALA A 180 -13.42 11.06 0.96
N TYR A 181 -14.09 11.52 -0.10
CA TYR A 181 -15.05 10.75 -0.87
C TYR A 181 -14.58 10.40 -2.29
N SER A 182 -13.32 10.67 -2.63
CA SER A 182 -12.77 10.32 -3.96
C SER A 182 -12.50 8.83 -4.11
N GLU A 183 -12.29 8.13 -3.01
CA GLU A 183 -12.11 6.69 -2.88
C GLU A 183 -12.83 6.18 -1.64
N LYS A 184 -12.95 4.87 -1.47
CA LYS A 184 -13.45 4.26 -0.24
C LYS A 184 -12.28 4.11 0.74
N PHE A 185 -12.03 5.18 1.50
CA PHE A 185 -10.88 5.23 2.38
C PHE A 185 -11.08 4.45 3.68
N MET A 186 -9.97 3.87 4.16
CA MET A 186 -9.79 3.33 5.49
C MET A 186 -8.76 4.19 6.22
N LEU A 187 -9.12 4.79 7.36
CA LEU A 187 -8.18 5.55 8.18
C LEU A 187 -7.24 4.61 8.93
N VAL A 188 -5.95 4.92 8.89
CA VAL A 188 -4.90 4.09 9.46
C VAL A 188 -3.85 4.90 10.20
N PHE A 189 -3.18 4.23 11.15
CA PHE A 189 -1.84 4.57 11.61
C PHE A 189 -0.96 3.34 11.35
N SER A 190 -0.26 3.34 10.22
CA SER A 190 0.57 2.21 9.80
C SER A 190 1.64 1.87 10.84
N HIS A 191 1.87 0.58 11.04
CA HIS A 191 2.98 0.08 11.86
C HIS A 191 4.35 0.59 11.36
N ASP A 192 4.50 0.89 10.09
CA ASP A 192 5.71 1.47 9.52
C ASP A 192 5.98 2.89 10.04
N GLU A 193 4.93 3.62 10.43
CA GLU A 193 5.06 4.98 10.94
C GLU A 193 5.02 5.07 12.47
N VAL A 194 4.42 4.10 13.16
CA VAL A 194 4.20 4.20 14.62
C VAL A 194 4.83 3.08 15.43
N VAL A 195 5.62 2.19 14.82
CA VAL A 195 6.32 1.08 15.50
C VAL A 195 7.79 1.03 15.11
N HIS A 196 8.13 0.56 13.93
CA HIS A 196 9.50 0.20 13.53
C HIS A 196 10.43 1.41 13.40
N GLY A 197 11.30 1.64 14.40
CA GLY A 197 12.34 2.67 14.36
C GLY A 197 11.84 4.13 14.41
N LYS A 198 10.55 4.38 14.17
CA LYS A 198 9.94 5.72 14.12
C LYS A 198 9.24 6.13 15.42
N GLY A 199 9.27 5.27 16.45
CA GLY A 199 8.64 5.50 17.75
C GLY A 199 7.13 5.28 17.75
N THR A 200 6.56 5.11 18.95
CA THR A 200 5.12 4.87 19.11
C THR A 200 4.29 6.13 18.84
N LEU A 201 3.00 5.96 18.53
CA LEU A 201 2.06 7.07 18.40
C LEU A 201 2.08 7.97 19.63
N LEU A 202 2.05 7.38 20.84
CA LEU A 202 2.16 8.12 22.09
C LEU A 202 3.51 8.84 22.23
N GLY A 203 4.60 8.23 21.75
CA GLY A 203 5.95 8.80 21.80
C GLY A 203 6.12 10.05 20.96
N LYS A 204 5.35 10.18 19.87
CA LYS A 204 5.37 11.36 18.99
C LYS A 204 4.73 12.62 19.60
N MET A 205 3.88 12.45 20.60
CA MET A 205 3.13 13.53 21.23
C MET A 205 3.99 14.31 22.21
N PRO A 206 3.91 15.66 22.28
CA PRO A 206 4.60 16.49 23.26
C PRO A 206 3.95 16.40 24.65
N GLY A 207 4.68 16.87 25.66
CA GLY A 207 4.20 17.00 27.02
C GLY A 207 4.52 15.82 27.93
N ASP A 208 3.99 15.88 29.15
CA ASP A 208 4.09 14.81 30.14
C ASP A 208 3.17 13.62 29.82
N ARG A 209 3.23 12.56 30.63
CA ARG A 209 2.46 11.33 30.40
C ARG A 209 0.93 11.58 30.37
N ALA A 210 0.43 12.45 31.24
CA ALA A 210 -1.00 12.74 31.31
C ALA A 210 -1.48 13.50 30.07
N GLN A 211 -0.68 14.48 29.63
CA GLN A 211 -0.91 15.26 28.40
C GLN A 211 -0.85 14.37 27.15
N LYS A 212 0.13 13.48 27.05
CA LYS A 212 0.25 12.51 25.96
C LYS A 212 -0.96 11.58 25.88
N LEU A 213 -1.42 11.06 27.02
CA LEU A 213 -2.62 10.20 27.07
C LEU A 213 -3.89 10.98 26.70
N ALA A 214 -3.99 12.26 27.06
CA ALA A 214 -5.10 13.11 26.64
C ALA A 214 -5.09 13.33 25.12
N ASN A 215 -3.92 13.62 24.53
CA ASN A 215 -3.76 13.72 23.08
C ASN A 215 -4.09 12.39 22.37
N LEU A 216 -3.70 11.25 22.93
CA LEU A 216 -4.02 9.95 22.34
C LEU A 216 -5.54 9.69 22.29
N ARG A 217 -6.26 10.03 23.36
CA ARG A 217 -7.73 9.95 23.36
C ARG A 217 -8.35 10.87 22.32
N LEU A 218 -7.83 12.10 22.19
CA LEU A 218 -8.25 13.05 21.17
C LEU A 218 -8.01 12.49 19.76
N THR A 219 -6.85 11.89 19.52
CA THR A 219 -6.49 11.25 18.25
C THR A 219 -7.50 10.19 17.83
N TYR A 220 -7.82 9.26 18.73
CA TYR A 220 -8.82 8.23 18.42
C TYR A 220 -10.23 8.81 18.30
N GLY A 221 -10.59 9.79 19.12
CA GLY A 221 -11.86 10.50 18.99
C GLY A 221 -12.01 11.18 17.63
N TYR A 222 -10.97 11.86 17.17
CA TYR A 222 -10.97 12.49 15.84
C TYR A 222 -11.05 11.44 14.71
N MET A 223 -10.23 10.38 14.79
CA MET A 223 -10.24 9.30 13.80
C MET A 223 -11.63 8.63 13.68
N MET A 224 -12.35 8.45 14.81
CA MET A 224 -13.68 7.82 14.82
C MET A 224 -14.79 8.74 14.30
N THR A 225 -14.55 10.03 14.20
CA THR A 225 -15.53 11.04 13.72
C THR A 225 -15.17 11.62 12.36
N HIS A 226 -14.02 11.27 11.81
CA HIS A 226 -13.60 11.67 10.46
C HIS A 226 -14.38 10.85 9.42
N PRO A 227 -14.80 11.47 8.29
CA PRO A 227 -15.52 10.76 7.21
C PRO A 227 -14.72 9.62 6.62
#